data_e4bcf13f479000837e995dbab8ef2ddd
#
_entry.id   e4bcf13f479000837e995dbab8ef2ddd
#
_cell.length_a   1.000
_cell.length_b   1.000
_cell.length_c   1.000
_cell.angle_alpha   90.00
_cell.angle_beta   90.00
_cell.angle_gamma   90.00
#
_symmetry.space_group_name_H-M   'P 1'
#
loop_
_entity.id
_entity.type
_entity.pdbx_description
1 polymer ?
#
loop_
_entity_poly.entity_id
_entity_poly.type
_entity_poly.pdbx_seq_one_letter_code
_entity_poly.pdbx_strand_id
1 'polypeptide(L)'
;MKALKLTVIACSLAVCAGCTMAPKYERPAAPVAATFPTGEAYKDVMTTASPLPDWKVFITNPKAKKVVEMALANNRDLRVAILNIEKARAAYGIQRSALMPSVAAGLQENAGKTPSIMSATGSSYVSHTYQANLASTAWELDLFGRVRSLSEAALQQFFSAEENRAAAQNALIAQVATSWINLGAQKEFLRLQRITLQSQEESFKLMSDSYRLGASSLLELEQARTTVATARAAVAQYERSLAQAQNALNLVVGAQVPADLEPNNLEEATNYGAIAPAGLSSDILLNRPDIKAAEHNLMSANANIGAARANFFPRITLTAGIGSTSRHLSDLFDAGTGLWTFAPSVSLPIFTGGANLSTLRQAEAQQKIMVATYEKTVQNAFAEVSDALATVGTVNRQCAALKDLVNATETAYRLSQSRYKNGLDGFLTVLESQRQMVAAQTNYISAESNRLSS
;
A
#
# COMPACT_ATOMS: atom_id res chain seq x y z
N MET A 1 5.33 -59.95 -19.39
CA MET A 1 4.54 -59.05 -20.20
C MET A 1 3.60 -58.12 -19.41
N LYS A 2 2.90 -58.56 -18.36
CA LYS A 2 2.02 -57.72 -17.54
C LYS A 2 2.80 -56.62 -16.74
N ALA A 3 3.97 -56.98 -16.17
CA ALA A 3 4.80 -56.03 -15.42
C ALA A 3 5.37 -54.92 -16.33
N LEU A 4 5.79 -55.27 -17.56
CA LEU A 4 6.33 -54.28 -18.53
C LEU A 4 5.25 -53.29 -18.99
N LYS A 5 4.00 -53.71 -19.14
CA LYS A 5 2.86 -52.84 -19.48
C LYS A 5 2.50 -51.93 -18.33
N LEU A 6 2.59 -52.39 -17.07
CA LEU A 6 2.37 -51.55 -15.87
C LEU A 6 3.46 -50.48 -15.72
N THR A 7 4.72 -50.84 -15.97
CA THR A 7 5.86 -49.90 -15.90
C THR A 7 5.79 -48.83 -17.01
N VAL A 8 5.40 -49.19 -18.22
CA VAL A 8 5.22 -48.23 -19.32
C VAL A 8 4.05 -47.27 -19.03
N ILE A 9 2.94 -47.76 -18.47
CA ILE A 9 1.80 -46.92 -18.07
C ILE A 9 2.19 -46.04 -16.90
N ALA A 10 2.96 -46.51 -15.92
CA ALA A 10 3.45 -45.70 -14.80
C ALA A 10 4.46 -44.64 -15.26
N CYS A 11 5.37 -44.93 -16.18
CA CYS A 11 6.28 -43.96 -16.75
C CYS A 11 5.57 -42.93 -17.65
N SER A 12 4.57 -43.31 -18.44
CA SER A 12 3.79 -42.36 -19.22
C SER A 12 2.93 -41.43 -18.31
N LEU A 13 2.38 -41.92 -17.22
CA LEU A 13 1.69 -41.12 -16.21
C LEU A 13 2.64 -40.16 -15.47
N ALA A 14 3.88 -40.58 -15.18
CA ALA A 14 4.89 -39.75 -14.52
C ALA A 14 5.38 -38.61 -15.43
N VAL A 15 5.49 -38.82 -16.74
CA VAL A 15 5.85 -37.78 -17.72
C VAL A 15 4.74 -36.75 -17.90
N CYS A 16 3.47 -37.16 -17.82
CA CYS A 16 2.32 -36.24 -17.86
C CYS A 16 2.15 -35.41 -16.56
N ALA A 17 2.62 -35.92 -15.42
CA ALA A 17 2.48 -35.23 -14.13
C ALA A 17 3.30 -33.94 -14.01
N GLY A 18 4.24 -33.66 -14.94
CA GLY A 18 5.08 -32.48 -14.96
C GLY A 18 4.60 -31.34 -15.86
N CYS A 19 3.60 -31.59 -16.75
CA CYS A 19 3.17 -30.58 -17.72
C CYS A 19 2.20 -29.57 -17.12
N THR A 20 2.61 -28.31 -17.01
CA THR A 20 1.68 -27.18 -16.85
C THR A 20 1.34 -26.59 -18.20
N MET A 21 0.08 -26.20 -18.41
CA MET A 21 -0.36 -25.48 -19.63
C MET A 21 -0.15 -23.96 -19.53
N ALA A 22 0.40 -23.47 -18.40
CA ALA A 22 0.74 -22.06 -18.24
C ALA A 22 1.88 -21.68 -19.21
N PRO A 23 1.81 -20.52 -19.87
CA PRO A 23 2.92 -19.99 -20.64
C PRO A 23 4.14 -19.79 -19.74
N LYS A 24 5.35 -19.96 -20.30
CA LYS A 24 6.57 -19.59 -19.57
C LYS A 24 6.49 -18.11 -19.24
N TYR A 25 6.67 -17.78 -17.96
CA TYR A 25 6.72 -16.40 -17.54
C TYR A 25 8.02 -15.74 -18.01
N GLU A 26 7.89 -14.57 -18.60
CA GLU A 26 8.99 -13.69 -18.94
C GLU A 26 8.67 -12.29 -18.40
N ARG A 27 9.61 -11.71 -17.64
CA ARG A 27 9.43 -10.37 -17.08
C ARG A 27 9.38 -9.35 -18.21
N PRO A 28 8.33 -8.50 -18.30
CA PRO A 28 8.32 -7.41 -19.27
C PRO A 28 9.49 -6.45 -19.06
N ALA A 29 10.02 -5.91 -20.16
CA ALA A 29 11.04 -4.87 -20.08
C ALA A 29 10.48 -3.62 -19.38
N ALA A 30 11.29 -2.98 -18.54
CA ALA A 30 10.89 -1.74 -17.88
C ALA A 30 10.70 -0.61 -18.93
N PRO A 31 9.54 0.05 -19.00
CA PRO A 31 9.24 1.08 -20.00
C PRO A 31 9.79 2.48 -19.58
N VAL A 32 10.99 2.50 -19.01
CA VAL A 32 11.66 3.70 -18.48
C VAL A 32 13.11 3.74 -18.93
N ALA A 33 13.74 4.92 -18.85
CA ALA A 33 15.16 5.07 -19.16
C ALA A 33 16.04 4.24 -18.21
N ALA A 34 17.18 3.78 -18.69
CA ALA A 34 18.13 2.98 -17.92
C ALA A 34 18.75 3.74 -16.74
N THR A 35 18.79 5.07 -16.79
CA THR A 35 19.32 5.96 -15.75
C THR A 35 18.33 7.08 -15.46
N PHE A 36 18.37 7.60 -14.24
CA PHE A 36 17.57 8.76 -13.85
C PHE A 36 18.05 10.03 -14.58
N PRO A 37 17.16 11.05 -14.72
CA PRO A 37 17.50 12.29 -15.42
C PRO A 37 18.70 13.00 -14.79
N THR A 38 19.44 13.73 -15.65
CA THR A 38 20.58 14.59 -15.27
C THR A 38 20.31 16.01 -15.75
N GLY A 39 21.01 17.02 -15.22
CA GLY A 39 20.88 18.43 -15.63
C GLY A 39 20.90 19.39 -14.45
N GLU A 40 20.53 20.67 -14.67
CA GLU A 40 20.61 21.72 -13.66
C GLU A 40 19.85 21.42 -12.35
N ALA A 41 18.68 20.78 -12.45
CA ALA A 41 17.87 20.42 -11.28
C ALA A 41 18.47 19.27 -10.46
N TYR A 42 19.46 18.55 -10.99
CA TYR A 42 20.03 17.33 -10.39
C TYR A 42 21.49 17.48 -9.96
N LYS A 43 22.10 18.68 -10.09
CA LYS A 43 23.55 18.91 -9.91
C LYS A 43 24.05 18.68 -8.48
N ASP A 44 23.25 18.99 -7.48
CA ASP A 44 23.65 18.96 -6.08
C ASP A 44 23.36 17.59 -5.41
N VAL A 45 22.97 16.59 -6.19
CA VAL A 45 22.72 15.23 -5.69
C VAL A 45 24.03 14.44 -5.69
N MET A 46 24.39 13.84 -4.53
CA MET A 46 25.65 13.08 -4.36
C MET A 46 25.71 11.87 -5.29
N THR A 47 26.92 11.60 -5.84
CA THR A 47 27.13 10.57 -6.88
C THR A 47 27.61 9.22 -6.35
N THR A 48 27.69 9.02 -5.03
CA THR A 48 28.22 7.78 -4.44
C THR A 48 27.08 6.77 -4.20
N ALA A 49 27.08 5.68 -4.96
CA ALA A 49 26.14 4.59 -4.76
C ALA A 49 26.37 3.92 -3.39
N SER A 50 25.44 4.09 -2.49
CA SER A 50 25.35 3.33 -1.24
C SER A 50 24.06 2.53 -1.24
N PRO A 51 24.02 1.29 -0.73
CA PRO A 51 22.75 0.61 -0.56
C PRO A 51 21.83 1.44 0.31
N LEU A 52 20.55 1.47 -0.03
CA LEU A 52 19.54 2.21 0.74
C LEU A 52 19.56 1.70 2.19
N PRO A 53 19.82 2.57 3.17
CA PRO A 53 19.93 2.15 4.56
C PRO A 53 18.55 1.73 5.09
N ASP A 54 18.55 0.84 6.08
CA ASP A 54 17.35 0.58 6.89
C ASP A 54 16.82 1.92 7.47
N TRP A 55 15.51 2.08 7.56
CA TRP A 55 14.88 3.28 8.10
C TRP A 55 15.41 3.65 9.50
N LYS A 56 15.83 2.68 10.31
CA LYS A 56 16.44 2.89 11.63
C LYS A 56 17.78 3.60 11.56
N VAL A 57 18.49 3.46 10.44
CA VAL A 57 19.74 4.18 10.19
C VAL A 57 19.45 5.52 9.54
N PHE A 58 18.46 5.55 8.63
CA PHE A 58 18.06 6.77 7.93
C PHE A 58 17.46 7.82 8.86
N ILE A 59 16.49 7.46 9.70
CA ILE A 59 15.94 8.37 10.72
C ILE A 59 16.88 8.37 11.91
N THR A 60 17.66 9.42 12.11
CA THR A 60 18.65 9.51 13.20
C THR A 60 18.08 10.08 14.49
N ASN A 61 17.00 10.88 14.42
CA ASN A 61 16.37 11.48 15.59
C ASN A 61 15.71 10.42 16.50
N PRO A 62 16.10 10.35 17.79
CA PRO A 62 15.59 9.30 18.69
C PRO A 62 14.10 9.43 19.01
N LYS A 63 13.53 10.65 19.04
CA LYS A 63 12.10 10.86 19.25
C LYS A 63 11.30 10.40 18.02
N ALA A 64 11.74 10.81 16.83
CA ALA A 64 11.12 10.38 15.56
C ALA A 64 11.14 8.86 15.41
N LYS A 65 12.25 8.19 15.75
CA LYS A 65 12.33 6.70 15.77
C LYS A 65 11.26 6.09 16.65
N LYS A 66 11.11 6.56 17.88
CA LYS A 66 10.09 6.05 18.81
C LYS A 66 8.67 6.26 18.27
N VAL A 67 8.40 7.42 17.65
CA VAL A 67 7.09 7.68 17.03
C VAL A 67 6.83 6.73 15.87
N VAL A 68 7.83 6.44 15.03
CA VAL A 68 7.72 5.43 13.97
C VAL A 68 7.50 4.03 14.55
N GLU A 69 8.22 3.64 15.61
CA GLU A 69 8.00 2.35 16.28
C GLU A 69 6.59 2.25 16.87
N MET A 70 6.07 3.33 17.46
CA MET A 70 4.67 3.39 17.91
C MET A 70 3.69 3.21 16.76
N ALA A 71 3.94 3.84 15.61
CA ALA A 71 3.10 3.71 14.43
C ALA A 71 3.12 2.27 13.88
N LEU A 72 4.29 1.65 13.77
CA LEU A 72 4.42 0.26 13.33
C LEU A 72 3.69 -0.73 14.25
N ALA A 73 3.55 -0.40 15.53
CA ALA A 73 2.82 -1.24 16.50
C ALA A 73 1.31 -0.98 16.49
N ASN A 74 0.86 0.27 16.21
CA ASN A 74 -0.52 0.70 16.46
C ASN A 74 -1.31 1.06 15.20
N ASN A 75 -0.66 1.31 14.05
CA ASN A 75 -1.36 1.75 12.85
C ASN A 75 -2.33 0.67 12.34
N ARG A 76 -3.57 1.09 12.02
CA ARG A 76 -4.64 0.19 11.62
C ARG A 76 -4.51 -0.28 10.17
N ASP A 77 -3.98 0.56 9.27
CA ASP A 77 -3.80 0.19 7.87
C ASP A 77 -2.70 -0.86 7.71
N LEU A 78 -1.60 -0.74 8.48
CA LEU A 78 -0.57 -1.78 8.52
C LEU A 78 -1.12 -3.09 9.10
N ARG A 79 -1.96 -3.04 10.12
CA ARG A 79 -2.64 -4.23 10.65
C ARG A 79 -3.56 -4.89 9.61
N VAL A 80 -4.30 -4.08 8.83
CA VAL A 80 -5.12 -4.58 7.71
C VAL A 80 -4.23 -5.25 6.66
N ALA A 81 -3.07 -4.68 6.33
CA ALA A 81 -2.12 -5.29 5.39
C ALA A 81 -1.61 -6.66 5.90
N ILE A 82 -1.29 -6.77 7.19
CA ILE A 82 -0.89 -8.05 7.83
C ILE A 82 -2.02 -9.09 7.74
N LEU A 83 -3.25 -8.71 8.08
CA LEU A 83 -4.40 -9.62 8.01
C LEU A 83 -4.72 -10.05 6.56
N ASN A 84 -4.43 -9.21 5.57
CA ASN A 84 -4.54 -9.58 4.17
C ASN A 84 -3.54 -10.68 3.76
N ILE A 85 -2.35 -10.74 4.37
CA ILE A 85 -1.42 -11.86 4.18
C ILE A 85 -2.03 -13.16 4.72
N GLU A 86 -2.58 -13.14 5.93
CA GLU A 86 -3.23 -14.32 6.52
C GLU A 86 -4.40 -14.80 5.65
N LYS A 87 -5.23 -13.87 5.18
CA LYS A 87 -6.33 -14.15 4.23
C LYS A 87 -5.82 -14.78 2.94
N ALA A 88 -4.79 -14.22 2.33
CA ALA A 88 -4.21 -14.73 1.09
C ALA A 88 -3.57 -16.12 1.30
N ARG A 89 -2.89 -16.33 2.43
CA ARG A 89 -2.34 -17.64 2.83
C ARG A 89 -3.44 -18.68 2.98
N ALA A 90 -4.56 -18.32 3.62
CA ALA A 90 -5.70 -19.21 3.75
C ALA A 90 -6.33 -19.55 2.39
N ALA A 91 -6.48 -18.55 1.51
CA ALA A 91 -6.97 -18.74 0.13
C ALA A 91 -6.05 -19.67 -0.67
N TYR A 92 -4.74 -19.51 -0.57
CA TYR A 92 -3.77 -20.44 -1.14
C TYR A 92 -3.94 -21.86 -0.56
N GLY A 93 -4.10 -21.99 0.76
CA GLY A 93 -4.38 -23.30 1.41
C GLY A 93 -5.64 -23.97 0.88
N ILE A 94 -6.72 -23.22 0.72
CA ILE A 94 -7.99 -23.70 0.13
C ILE A 94 -7.75 -24.17 -1.32
N GLN A 95 -7.06 -23.38 -2.15
CA GLN A 95 -6.81 -23.76 -3.52
C GLN A 95 -5.89 -24.97 -3.65
N ARG A 96 -4.86 -25.05 -2.81
CA ARG A 96 -3.92 -26.17 -2.75
C ARG A 96 -4.60 -27.45 -2.25
N SER A 97 -5.60 -27.36 -1.37
CA SER A 97 -6.31 -28.52 -0.86
C SER A 97 -7.02 -29.32 -1.98
N ALA A 98 -7.37 -28.68 -3.10
CA ALA A 98 -7.94 -29.36 -4.25
C ALA A 98 -7.00 -30.39 -4.94
N LEU A 99 -5.69 -30.34 -4.62
CA LEU A 99 -4.71 -31.36 -5.03
C LEU A 99 -4.88 -32.67 -4.27
N MET A 100 -5.58 -32.67 -3.13
CA MET A 100 -5.81 -33.82 -2.27
C MET A 100 -7.27 -34.22 -2.29
N PRO A 101 -7.61 -35.51 -2.18
CA PRO A 101 -9.00 -35.92 -2.06
C PRO A 101 -9.61 -35.43 -0.75
N SER A 102 -10.83 -34.89 -0.82
CA SER A 102 -11.65 -34.62 0.36
C SER A 102 -12.40 -35.89 0.76
N VAL A 103 -12.48 -36.19 2.04
CA VAL A 103 -13.25 -37.31 2.55
C VAL A 103 -14.37 -36.80 3.44
N ALA A 104 -15.60 -37.21 3.14
CA ALA A 104 -16.79 -36.86 3.91
C ALA A 104 -17.48 -38.11 4.44
N ALA A 105 -18.01 -38.02 5.65
CA ALA A 105 -18.95 -39.01 6.20
C ALA A 105 -20.38 -38.53 5.92
N GLY A 106 -21.21 -39.43 5.40
CA GLY A 106 -22.61 -39.14 5.11
C GLY A 106 -23.53 -40.21 5.71
N LEU A 107 -24.68 -39.77 6.22
CA LEU A 107 -25.81 -40.60 6.56
C LEU A 107 -27.01 -40.13 5.72
N GLN A 108 -27.64 -41.02 4.98
CA GLN A 108 -28.71 -40.63 4.06
C GLN A 108 -29.84 -41.67 4.13
N GLU A 109 -31.07 -41.18 4.10
CA GLU A 109 -32.26 -41.97 3.84
C GLU A 109 -32.84 -41.53 2.49
N ASN A 110 -33.11 -42.47 1.62
CA ASN A 110 -33.87 -42.28 0.40
C ASN A 110 -35.18 -43.06 0.50
N ALA A 111 -36.29 -42.33 0.64
CA ALA A 111 -37.64 -42.92 0.65
C ALA A 111 -38.35 -42.54 -0.68
N GLY A 112 -38.94 -43.53 -1.33
CA GLY A 112 -39.64 -43.32 -2.59
C GLY A 112 -40.84 -44.22 -2.77
N LYS A 113 -41.95 -43.70 -3.30
CA LYS A 113 -43.13 -44.50 -3.70
C LYS A 113 -43.05 -44.86 -5.18
N THR A 114 -43.02 -46.16 -5.47
CA THR A 114 -43.16 -46.69 -6.81
C THR A 114 -44.64 -46.87 -7.14
N PRO A 115 -45.20 -46.19 -8.15
CA PRO A 115 -46.58 -46.40 -8.61
C PRO A 115 -46.82 -47.80 -9.10
N SER A 116 -48.06 -48.30 -9.05
CA SER A 116 -48.44 -49.65 -9.50
C SER A 116 -48.11 -49.92 -10.98
N ILE A 117 -48.22 -48.88 -11.82
CA ILE A 117 -47.92 -48.96 -13.26
C ILE A 117 -46.43 -49.17 -13.57
N MET A 118 -45.54 -48.80 -12.61
CA MET A 118 -44.07 -48.96 -12.73
C MET A 118 -43.55 -50.14 -11.90
N SER A 119 -44.42 -50.81 -11.16
CA SER A 119 -44.06 -51.94 -10.30
C SER A 119 -44.16 -53.23 -11.07
N ALA A 120 -43.17 -54.09 -10.98
CA ALA A 120 -43.19 -55.42 -11.55
C ALA A 120 -44.30 -56.32 -10.99
N THR A 121 -44.83 -56.00 -9.81
CA THR A 121 -45.92 -56.73 -9.14
C THR A 121 -47.30 -56.12 -9.39
N GLY A 122 -47.42 -55.05 -10.13
CA GLY A 122 -48.66 -54.31 -10.37
C GLY A 122 -49.23 -53.58 -9.14
N SER A 123 -48.53 -53.56 -8.02
CA SER A 123 -48.93 -52.88 -6.76
C SER A 123 -48.00 -51.74 -6.43
N SER A 124 -48.53 -50.64 -5.93
CA SER A 124 -47.67 -49.56 -5.42
C SER A 124 -47.01 -49.95 -4.11
N TYR A 125 -45.74 -49.59 -3.94
CA TYR A 125 -45.00 -49.78 -2.69
C TYR A 125 -44.11 -48.59 -2.36
N VAL A 126 -43.80 -48.42 -1.06
CA VAL A 126 -42.80 -47.45 -0.59
C VAL A 126 -41.52 -48.20 -0.30
N SER A 127 -40.41 -47.73 -0.84
CA SER A 127 -39.08 -48.27 -0.57
C SER A 127 -38.31 -47.25 0.30
N HIS A 128 -37.60 -47.76 1.26
CA HIS A 128 -36.64 -47.02 2.08
C HIS A 128 -35.24 -47.58 1.81
N THR A 129 -34.25 -46.70 1.72
CA THR A 129 -32.85 -47.10 1.65
C THR A 129 -32.05 -46.18 2.57
N TYR A 130 -31.46 -46.76 3.61
CA TYR A 130 -30.57 -46.11 4.54
C TYR A 130 -29.14 -46.40 4.09
N GLN A 131 -28.31 -45.35 4.09
CA GLN A 131 -26.89 -45.45 3.74
C GLN A 131 -26.03 -44.69 4.72
N ALA A 132 -24.95 -45.30 5.18
CA ALA A 132 -23.87 -44.67 5.91
C ALA A 132 -22.58 -44.85 5.09
N ASN A 133 -21.89 -43.77 4.74
CA ASN A 133 -20.70 -43.87 3.92
C ASN A 133 -19.59 -42.89 4.35
N LEU A 134 -18.36 -43.30 4.01
CA LEU A 134 -17.18 -42.45 3.93
C LEU A 134 -16.78 -42.40 2.47
N ALA A 135 -16.80 -41.24 1.83
CA ALA A 135 -16.54 -41.10 0.43
C ALA A 135 -15.74 -39.85 0.09
N SER A 136 -14.92 -39.98 -0.94
CA SER A 136 -14.34 -38.87 -1.70
C SER A 136 -15.07 -38.76 -3.02
N THR A 137 -15.65 -37.60 -3.30
CA THR A 137 -16.49 -37.39 -4.50
C THR A 137 -15.76 -36.51 -5.51
N ALA A 138 -15.64 -37.00 -6.77
CA ALA A 138 -15.16 -36.25 -7.91
C ALA A 138 -13.79 -35.54 -7.68
N TRP A 139 -12.89 -36.17 -6.92
CA TRP A 139 -11.52 -35.65 -6.82
C TRP A 139 -10.84 -35.66 -8.19
N GLU A 140 -10.31 -34.51 -8.60
CA GLU A 140 -9.69 -34.33 -9.92
C GLU A 140 -8.22 -34.76 -9.90
N LEU A 141 -7.89 -35.73 -10.79
CA LEU A 141 -6.51 -36.09 -11.07
C LEU A 141 -5.93 -35.06 -12.04
N ASP A 142 -5.08 -34.16 -11.54
CA ASP A 142 -4.58 -32.98 -12.26
C ASP A 142 -3.43 -33.34 -13.24
N LEU A 143 -3.77 -34.07 -14.33
CA LEU A 143 -2.79 -34.44 -15.34
C LEU A 143 -2.37 -33.25 -16.21
N PHE A 144 -3.29 -32.32 -16.50
CA PHE A 144 -3.06 -31.19 -17.39
C PHE A 144 -2.74 -29.87 -16.64
N GLY A 145 -2.54 -29.94 -15.35
CA GLY A 145 -2.05 -28.82 -14.52
C GLY A 145 -3.10 -27.72 -14.25
N ARG A 146 -4.40 -28.03 -14.38
CA ARG A 146 -5.46 -27.05 -14.07
C ARG A 146 -5.45 -26.64 -12.61
N VAL A 147 -5.47 -27.60 -11.70
CA VAL A 147 -5.50 -27.38 -10.25
C VAL A 147 -4.16 -26.80 -9.79
N ARG A 148 -3.05 -27.30 -10.32
CA ARG A 148 -1.70 -26.74 -10.05
C ARG A 148 -1.58 -25.30 -10.51
N SER A 149 -2.10 -24.94 -11.71
CA SER A 149 -2.07 -23.56 -12.20
C SER A 149 -2.91 -22.62 -11.33
N LEU A 150 -4.08 -23.07 -10.86
CA LEU A 150 -4.90 -22.29 -9.91
C LEU A 150 -4.22 -22.13 -8.53
N SER A 151 -3.56 -23.19 -8.05
CA SER A 151 -2.78 -23.16 -6.81
C SER A 151 -1.59 -22.23 -6.94
N GLU A 152 -0.88 -22.23 -8.08
CA GLU A 152 0.21 -21.30 -8.38
C GLU A 152 -0.29 -19.86 -8.45
N ALA A 153 -1.43 -19.62 -9.12
CA ALA A 153 -2.03 -18.29 -9.14
C ALA A 153 -2.34 -17.76 -7.73
N ALA A 154 -2.88 -18.61 -6.85
CA ALA A 154 -3.14 -18.25 -5.47
C ALA A 154 -1.86 -18.05 -4.63
N LEU A 155 -0.81 -18.82 -4.91
CA LEU A 155 0.52 -18.64 -4.28
C LEU A 155 1.11 -17.28 -4.66
N GLN A 156 1.03 -16.89 -5.92
CA GLN A 156 1.52 -15.60 -6.38
C GLN A 156 0.70 -14.44 -5.78
N GLN A 157 -0.60 -14.62 -5.56
CA GLN A 157 -1.42 -13.64 -4.81
C GLN A 157 -0.99 -13.53 -3.33
N PHE A 158 -0.58 -14.63 -2.71
CA PHE A 158 -0.01 -14.59 -1.35
C PHE A 158 1.30 -13.80 -1.33
N PHE A 159 2.24 -14.04 -2.26
CA PHE A 159 3.47 -13.25 -2.34
C PHE A 159 3.20 -11.76 -2.65
N SER A 160 2.23 -11.46 -3.52
CA SER A 160 1.80 -10.08 -3.74
C SER A 160 1.30 -9.41 -2.46
N ALA A 161 0.57 -10.13 -1.60
CA ALA A 161 0.13 -9.58 -0.31
C ALA A 161 1.29 -9.33 0.67
N GLU A 162 2.33 -10.17 0.67
CA GLU A 162 3.55 -9.97 1.47
C GLU A 162 4.29 -8.70 1.03
N GLU A 163 4.46 -8.50 -0.28
CA GLU A 163 5.11 -7.31 -0.83
C GLU A 163 4.25 -6.04 -0.61
N ASN A 164 2.94 -6.12 -0.74
CA ASN A 164 2.02 -5.01 -0.42
C ASN A 164 2.13 -4.59 1.05
N ARG A 165 2.30 -5.53 1.98
CA ARG A 165 2.57 -5.20 3.39
C ARG A 165 3.90 -4.48 3.55
N ALA A 166 4.95 -4.89 2.85
CA ALA A 166 6.23 -4.21 2.88
C ALA A 166 6.14 -2.78 2.30
N ALA A 167 5.40 -2.60 1.20
CA ALA A 167 5.11 -1.28 0.62
C ALA A 167 4.33 -0.40 1.60
N ALA A 168 3.28 -0.93 2.23
CA ALA A 168 2.50 -0.21 3.24
C ALA A 168 3.34 0.20 4.46
N GLN A 169 4.25 -0.66 4.90
CA GLN A 169 5.19 -0.33 5.99
C GLN A 169 6.11 0.84 5.60
N ASN A 170 6.69 0.83 4.41
CA ASN A 170 7.56 1.91 3.94
C ASN A 170 6.78 3.22 3.80
N ALA A 171 5.58 3.18 3.22
CA ALA A 171 4.70 4.33 3.11
C ALA A 171 4.32 4.90 4.48
N LEU A 172 4.00 4.04 5.47
CA LEU A 172 3.70 4.46 6.83
C LEU A 172 4.89 5.17 7.49
N ILE A 173 6.10 4.62 7.36
CA ILE A 173 7.32 5.23 7.91
C ILE A 173 7.53 6.63 7.33
N ALA A 174 7.42 6.78 6.00
CA ALA A 174 7.54 8.07 5.33
C ALA A 174 6.44 9.04 5.77
N GLN A 175 5.19 8.59 5.88
CA GLN A 175 4.06 9.42 6.32
C GLN A 175 4.20 9.89 7.77
N VAL A 176 4.68 9.03 8.67
CA VAL A 176 4.95 9.41 10.06
C VAL A 176 6.07 10.45 10.12
N ALA A 177 7.17 10.23 9.39
CA ALA A 177 8.30 11.15 9.36
C ALA A 177 7.87 12.54 8.83
N THR A 178 7.16 12.59 7.71
CA THR A 178 6.66 13.85 7.13
C THR A 178 5.63 14.55 8.03
N SER A 179 4.74 13.79 8.68
CA SER A 179 3.78 14.35 9.65
C SER A 179 4.46 14.92 10.88
N TRP A 180 5.53 14.26 11.36
CA TRP A 180 6.33 14.71 12.50
C TRP A 180 7.12 16.00 12.16
N ILE A 181 7.70 16.10 10.96
CA ILE A 181 8.33 17.31 10.43
C ILE A 181 7.31 18.45 10.32
N ASN A 182 6.16 18.17 9.73
CA ASN A 182 5.08 19.16 9.59
C ASN A 182 4.64 19.71 10.95
N LEU A 183 4.54 18.85 11.98
CA LEU A 183 4.24 19.30 13.34
C LEU A 183 5.29 20.30 13.86
N GLY A 184 6.59 20.02 13.63
CA GLY A 184 7.68 20.95 13.95
C GLY A 184 7.55 22.29 13.22
N ALA A 185 7.20 22.25 11.92
CA ALA A 185 6.96 23.44 11.11
C ALA A 185 5.77 24.28 11.64
N GLN A 186 4.65 23.63 12.02
CA GLN A 186 3.49 24.35 12.58
C GLN A 186 3.81 25.00 13.92
N LYS A 187 4.63 24.37 14.77
CA LYS A 187 5.12 24.99 16.01
C LYS A 187 5.98 26.22 15.73
N GLU A 188 6.84 26.16 14.72
CA GLU A 188 7.69 27.27 14.31
C GLU A 188 6.88 28.44 13.71
N PHE A 189 5.88 28.15 12.86
CA PHE A 189 4.95 29.17 12.36
C PHE A 189 4.19 29.85 13.50
N LEU A 190 3.66 29.09 14.44
CA LEU A 190 2.94 29.67 15.59
C LEU A 190 3.86 30.56 16.44
N ARG A 191 5.11 30.11 16.68
CA ARG A 191 6.12 30.90 17.38
C ARG A 191 6.39 32.23 16.68
N LEU A 192 6.57 32.20 15.36
CA LEU A 192 6.78 33.39 14.54
C LEU A 192 5.59 34.37 14.65
N GLN A 193 4.36 33.86 14.52
CA GLN A 193 3.18 34.72 14.60
C GLN A 193 2.95 35.32 15.99
N ARG A 194 3.28 34.61 17.06
CA ARG A 194 3.21 35.12 18.42
C ARG A 194 4.22 36.26 18.67
N ILE A 195 5.46 36.11 18.20
CA ILE A 195 6.48 37.17 18.25
C ILE A 195 6.04 38.37 17.41
N THR A 196 5.47 38.12 16.21
CA THR A 196 4.94 39.19 15.36
C THR A 196 3.80 39.93 16.04
N LEU A 197 2.85 39.23 16.67
CA LEU A 197 1.75 39.84 17.40
C LEU A 197 2.26 40.72 18.54
N GLN A 198 3.19 40.20 19.35
CA GLN A 198 3.79 40.99 20.45
C GLN A 198 4.41 42.30 19.93
N SER A 199 5.21 42.20 18.85
CA SER A 199 5.85 43.39 18.24
C SER A 199 4.82 44.39 17.70
N GLN A 200 3.71 43.89 17.11
CA GLN A 200 2.61 44.76 16.63
C GLN A 200 1.86 45.44 17.80
N GLU A 201 1.63 44.74 18.89
CA GLU A 201 0.98 45.30 20.09
C GLU A 201 1.86 46.37 20.75
N GLU A 202 3.17 46.17 20.82
CA GLU A 202 4.12 47.18 21.28
C GLU A 202 4.13 48.42 20.36
N SER A 203 4.15 48.24 19.05
CA SER A 203 4.06 49.31 18.07
C SER A 203 2.75 50.08 18.15
N PHE A 204 1.63 49.37 18.29
CA PHE A 204 0.32 50.01 18.46
C PHE A 204 0.23 50.86 19.75
N LYS A 205 0.80 50.35 20.85
CA LYS A 205 0.88 51.12 22.12
C LYS A 205 1.65 52.44 21.95
N LEU A 206 2.83 52.38 21.32
CA LEU A 206 3.63 53.55 21.01
C LEU A 206 2.87 54.56 20.12
N MET A 207 2.17 54.06 19.10
CA MET A 207 1.37 54.88 18.18
C MET A 207 0.17 55.53 18.91
N SER A 208 -0.50 54.78 19.79
CA SER A 208 -1.60 55.29 20.63
C SER A 208 -1.14 56.41 21.57
N ASP A 209 0.02 56.27 22.19
CA ASP A 209 0.62 57.30 23.05
C ASP A 209 1.02 58.55 22.25
N SER A 210 1.62 58.36 21.05
CA SER A 210 1.98 59.47 20.14
C SER A 210 0.74 60.23 19.64
N TYR A 211 -0.33 59.55 19.31
CA TYR A 211 -1.60 60.16 18.89
C TYR A 211 -2.23 60.98 20.04
N ARG A 212 -2.25 60.44 21.26
CA ARG A 212 -2.75 61.16 22.45
C ARG A 212 -1.97 62.43 22.73
N LEU A 213 -0.66 62.43 22.41
CA LEU A 213 0.23 63.63 22.56
C LEU A 213 0.17 64.56 21.33
N GLY A 214 -0.62 64.24 20.29
CA GLY A 214 -0.75 65.03 19.06
C GLY A 214 0.45 64.89 18.10
N ALA A 215 1.32 63.91 18.32
CA ALA A 215 2.53 63.68 17.52
C ALA A 215 2.34 62.72 16.36
N SER A 216 1.18 62.05 16.24
CA SER A 216 0.82 61.17 15.10
C SER A 216 -0.62 61.37 14.66
N SER A 217 -0.95 60.95 13.44
CA SER A 217 -2.28 61.07 12.86
C SER A 217 -3.20 59.90 13.25
N LEU A 218 -4.53 60.11 13.18
CA LEU A 218 -5.52 59.05 13.36
C LEU A 218 -5.32 57.94 12.29
N LEU A 219 -4.88 58.29 11.10
CA LEU A 219 -4.58 57.32 10.03
C LEU A 219 -3.51 56.32 10.47
N GLU A 220 -2.40 56.80 11.03
CA GLU A 220 -1.29 55.95 11.48
C GLU A 220 -1.70 55.09 12.68
N LEU A 221 -2.53 55.60 13.59
CA LEU A 221 -3.10 54.82 14.70
C LEU A 221 -3.97 53.66 14.18
N GLU A 222 -4.89 53.94 13.24
CA GLU A 222 -5.78 52.90 12.68
C GLU A 222 -5.01 51.91 11.79
N GLN A 223 -3.95 52.31 11.10
CA GLN A 223 -3.03 51.40 10.39
C GLN A 223 -2.35 50.45 11.40
N ALA A 224 -1.83 50.95 12.50
CA ALA A 224 -1.24 50.11 13.55
C ALA A 224 -2.28 49.15 14.16
N ARG A 225 -3.53 49.62 14.34
CA ARG A 225 -4.63 48.78 14.84
C ARG A 225 -4.96 47.64 13.87
N THR A 226 -4.95 47.91 12.56
CA THR A 226 -5.17 46.92 11.52
C THR A 226 -4.12 45.79 11.54
N THR A 227 -2.83 46.12 11.77
CA THR A 227 -1.78 45.12 11.85
C THR A 227 -1.91 44.21 13.06
N VAL A 228 -2.30 44.77 14.23
CA VAL A 228 -2.59 43.97 15.45
C VAL A 228 -3.75 43.02 15.20
N ALA A 229 -4.84 43.51 14.60
CA ALA A 229 -6.00 42.64 14.27
C ALA A 229 -5.62 41.49 13.31
N THR A 230 -4.81 41.81 12.30
CA THR A 230 -4.28 40.82 11.36
C THR A 230 -3.39 39.79 12.04
N ALA A 231 -2.48 40.23 12.90
CA ALA A 231 -1.59 39.35 13.65
C ALA A 231 -2.35 38.42 14.63
N ARG A 232 -3.39 38.95 15.32
CA ARG A 232 -4.27 38.13 16.17
C ARG A 232 -5.01 37.06 15.37
N ALA A 233 -5.53 37.41 14.20
CA ALA A 233 -6.19 36.44 13.31
C ALA A 233 -5.19 35.36 12.84
N ALA A 234 -3.95 35.73 12.51
CA ALA A 234 -2.92 34.79 12.13
C ALA A 234 -2.55 33.82 13.27
N VAL A 235 -2.39 34.32 14.51
CA VAL A 235 -2.14 33.46 15.67
C VAL A 235 -3.25 32.43 15.84
N ALA A 236 -4.51 32.82 15.80
CA ALA A 236 -5.66 31.90 15.91
C ALA A 236 -5.69 30.87 14.75
N GLN A 237 -5.27 31.28 13.55
CA GLN A 237 -5.14 30.37 12.40
C GLN A 237 -4.07 29.32 12.66
N TYR A 238 -2.87 29.70 13.09
CA TYR A 238 -1.77 28.77 13.31
C TYR A 238 -1.97 27.90 14.56
N GLU A 239 -2.69 28.37 15.59
CA GLU A 239 -3.13 27.51 16.70
C GLU A 239 -4.04 26.39 16.22
N ARG A 240 -4.99 26.68 15.32
CA ARG A 240 -5.82 25.67 14.66
C ARG A 240 -4.98 24.71 13.81
N SER A 241 -4.05 25.23 13.00
CA SER A 241 -3.20 24.40 12.14
C SER A 241 -2.30 23.47 12.95
N LEU A 242 -1.77 23.94 14.07
CA LEU A 242 -0.99 23.12 15.00
C LEU A 242 -1.83 21.96 15.58
N ALA A 243 -3.05 22.27 16.06
CA ALA A 243 -3.95 21.24 16.58
C ALA A 243 -4.32 20.21 15.51
N GLN A 244 -4.56 20.65 14.27
CA GLN A 244 -4.82 19.76 13.15
C GLN A 244 -3.61 18.87 12.80
N ALA A 245 -2.38 19.41 12.84
CA ALA A 245 -1.17 18.65 12.62
C ALA A 245 -0.94 17.59 13.71
N GLN A 246 -1.22 17.91 14.98
CA GLN A 246 -1.20 16.94 16.09
C GLN A 246 -2.21 15.82 15.89
N ASN A 247 -3.44 16.17 15.52
CA ASN A 247 -4.49 15.19 15.24
C ASN A 247 -4.10 14.27 14.06
N ALA A 248 -3.52 14.83 13.00
CA ALA A 248 -3.05 14.07 11.85
C ALA A 248 -1.93 13.10 12.23
N LEU A 249 -0.95 13.54 13.02
CA LEU A 249 0.12 12.67 13.51
C LEU A 249 -0.44 11.52 14.36
N ASN A 250 -1.34 11.81 15.31
CA ASN A 250 -2.00 10.81 16.15
C ASN A 250 -2.79 9.79 15.33
N LEU A 251 -3.49 10.25 14.29
CA LEU A 251 -4.23 9.37 13.37
C LEU A 251 -3.30 8.42 12.62
N VAL A 252 -2.21 8.93 12.05
CA VAL A 252 -1.24 8.11 11.31
C VAL A 252 -0.52 7.13 12.24
N VAL A 253 -0.16 7.56 13.45
CA VAL A 253 0.45 6.68 14.46
C VAL A 253 -0.57 5.63 14.97
N GLY A 254 -1.86 5.93 14.94
CA GLY A 254 -2.92 5.07 15.47
C GLY A 254 -3.02 5.08 17.00
N ALA A 255 -2.31 5.99 17.65
CA ALA A 255 -2.31 6.23 19.11
C ALA A 255 -1.94 7.68 19.39
N GLN A 256 -2.27 8.17 20.61
CA GLN A 256 -1.84 9.49 21.03
C GLN A 256 -0.32 9.51 21.22
N VAL A 257 0.36 10.43 20.55
CA VAL A 257 1.80 10.66 20.69
C VAL A 257 2.05 11.46 21.97
N PRO A 258 2.91 10.98 22.88
CA PRO A 258 3.30 11.74 24.07
C PRO A 258 4.00 13.06 23.73
N ALA A 259 3.74 14.11 24.49
CA ALA A 259 4.27 15.46 24.22
C ALA A 259 5.81 15.53 24.24
N ASP A 260 6.47 14.65 25.00
CA ASP A 260 7.93 14.53 25.05
C ASP A 260 8.55 13.95 23.79
N LEU A 261 7.76 13.24 22.97
CA LEU A 261 8.15 12.70 21.68
C LEU A 261 7.82 13.64 20.51
N GLU A 262 7.06 14.71 20.73
CA GLU A 262 6.82 15.71 19.70
C GLU A 262 8.08 16.56 19.45
N PRO A 263 8.31 17.07 18.22
CA PRO A 263 9.39 18.01 17.94
C PRO A 263 9.10 19.33 18.63
N ASN A 264 10.10 19.96 19.22
CA ASN A 264 9.94 21.30 19.84
C ASN A 264 9.85 22.40 18.78
N ASN A 265 10.60 22.27 17.70
CA ASN A 265 10.67 23.19 16.56
C ASN A 265 11.09 22.44 15.31
N LEU A 266 11.19 23.15 14.18
CA LEU A 266 11.62 22.60 12.92
C LEU A 266 13.11 22.18 12.91
N GLU A 267 13.97 22.87 13.68
CA GLU A 267 15.40 22.56 13.78
C GLU A 267 15.65 21.19 14.41
N GLU A 268 14.88 20.81 15.42
CA GLU A 268 14.96 19.46 16.01
C GLU A 268 14.55 18.36 15.02
N ALA A 269 13.78 18.71 13.99
CA ALA A 269 13.35 17.78 12.95
C ALA A 269 14.43 17.49 11.88
N THR A 270 15.61 18.16 11.93
CA THR A 270 16.62 18.15 10.84
C THR A 270 17.51 16.92 10.75
N ASN A 271 17.37 15.92 11.61
CA ASN A 271 18.31 14.79 11.68
C ASN A 271 17.87 13.61 10.80
N TYR A 272 18.20 13.66 9.50
CA TYR A 272 18.08 12.55 8.56
C TYR A 272 19.44 12.16 8.00
N GLY A 273 19.59 10.86 7.68
CA GLY A 273 20.81 10.31 7.10
C GLY A 273 21.01 10.70 5.62
N ALA A 274 22.05 10.15 5.03
CA ALA A 274 22.51 10.49 3.68
C ALA A 274 21.45 10.27 2.58
N ILE A 275 21.40 11.20 1.66
CA ILE A 275 20.52 11.26 0.49
C ILE A 275 20.96 10.25 -0.57
N ALA A 276 20.01 9.69 -1.32
CA ALA A 276 20.29 8.81 -2.45
C ALA A 276 21.05 9.55 -3.57
N PRO A 277 22.08 8.92 -4.20
CA PRO A 277 22.89 9.56 -5.20
C PRO A 277 22.18 9.67 -6.56
N ALA A 278 22.43 10.77 -7.30
CA ALA A 278 22.06 10.90 -8.70
C ALA A 278 22.90 9.94 -9.57
N GLY A 279 22.34 9.51 -10.71
CA GLY A 279 23.03 8.62 -11.66
C GLY A 279 22.94 7.12 -11.32
N LEU A 280 22.07 6.73 -10.39
CA LEU A 280 21.74 5.33 -10.15
C LEU A 280 21.08 4.70 -11.39
N SER A 281 21.34 3.41 -11.62
CA SER A 281 20.56 2.61 -12.58
C SER A 281 19.10 2.55 -12.15
N SER A 282 18.19 2.67 -13.10
CA SER A 282 16.76 2.46 -12.84
C SER A 282 16.43 1.03 -12.39
N ASP A 283 17.36 0.07 -12.53
CA ASP A 283 17.18 -1.30 -12.04
C ASP A 283 16.95 -1.39 -10.52
N ILE A 284 17.36 -0.37 -9.76
CA ILE A 284 17.08 -0.31 -8.32
C ILE A 284 15.57 -0.33 -8.03
N LEU A 285 14.76 0.16 -8.94
CA LEU A 285 13.31 0.17 -8.85
C LEU A 285 12.74 -1.25 -8.73
N LEU A 286 13.37 -2.25 -9.36
CA LEU A 286 12.95 -3.65 -9.30
C LEU A 286 13.00 -4.24 -7.88
N ASN A 287 13.70 -3.59 -6.95
CA ASN A 287 13.73 -3.97 -5.54
C ASN A 287 12.56 -3.39 -4.73
N ARG A 288 11.79 -2.47 -5.30
CA ARG A 288 10.63 -1.85 -4.62
C ARG A 288 9.54 -2.88 -4.37
N PRO A 289 8.96 -2.92 -3.17
CA PRO A 289 7.90 -3.88 -2.84
C PRO A 289 6.64 -3.70 -3.69
N ASP A 290 6.25 -2.48 -4.05
CA ASP A 290 5.09 -2.20 -4.90
C ASP A 290 5.26 -2.78 -6.33
N ILE A 291 6.47 -2.70 -6.89
CA ILE A 291 6.80 -3.28 -8.20
C ILE A 291 6.80 -4.81 -8.12
N LYS A 292 7.38 -5.39 -7.06
CA LYS A 292 7.34 -6.84 -6.82
C LYS A 292 5.90 -7.35 -6.65
N ALA A 293 5.06 -6.61 -5.92
CA ALA A 293 3.65 -6.95 -5.77
C ALA A 293 2.92 -6.97 -7.12
N ALA A 294 3.17 -5.98 -7.97
CA ALA A 294 2.61 -5.92 -9.32
C ALA A 294 3.12 -7.08 -10.21
N GLU A 295 4.40 -7.45 -10.08
CA GLU A 295 4.98 -8.61 -10.78
C GLU A 295 4.34 -9.92 -10.34
N HIS A 296 4.14 -10.14 -9.04
CA HIS A 296 3.44 -11.32 -8.52
C HIS A 296 1.99 -11.40 -9.01
N ASN A 297 1.30 -10.26 -9.13
CA ASN A 297 -0.05 -10.21 -9.73
C ASN A 297 -0.03 -10.62 -11.21
N LEU A 298 1.00 -10.22 -11.96
CA LEU A 298 1.21 -10.62 -13.34
C LEU A 298 1.49 -12.13 -13.45
N MET A 299 2.34 -12.68 -12.57
CA MET A 299 2.62 -14.13 -12.51
C MET A 299 1.35 -14.93 -12.19
N SER A 300 0.51 -14.43 -11.29
CA SER A 300 -0.80 -15.01 -10.99
C SER A 300 -1.70 -15.06 -12.21
N ALA A 301 -1.79 -13.96 -12.97
CA ALA A 301 -2.57 -13.91 -14.21
C ALA A 301 -2.01 -14.85 -15.29
N ASN A 302 -0.68 -14.98 -15.38
CA ASN A 302 -0.02 -15.91 -16.28
C ASN A 302 -0.35 -17.37 -15.93
N ALA A 303 -0.36 -17.72 -14.65
CA ALA A 303 -0.74 -19.05 -14.17
C ALA A 303 -2.22 -19.36 -14.50
N ASN A 304 -3.12 -18.39 -14.42
CA ASN A 304 -4.54 -18.54 -14.76
C ASN A 304 -4.76 -18.88 -16.25
N ILE A 305 -3.88 -18.46 -17.17
CA ILE A 305 -3.92 -18.89 -18.56
C ILE A 305 -3.73 -20.41 -18.64
N GLY A 306 -2.83 -20.98 -17.82
CA GLY A 306 -2.63 -22.42 -17.73
C GLY A 306 -3.89 -23.18 -17.35
N ALA A 307 -4.60 -22.67 -16.34
CA ALA A 307 -5.88 -23.24 -15.92
C ALA A 307 -6.96 -23.14 -17.02
N ALA A 308 -7.03 -22.01 -17.73
CA ALA A 308 -7.96 -21.81 -18.83
C ALA A 308 -7.67 -22.73 -20.04
N ARG A 309 -6.39 -22.94 -20.36
CA ARG A 309 -5.95 -23.89 -21.41
C ARG A 309 -6.28 -25.34 -21.04
N ALA A 310 -6.09 -25.69 -19.76
CA ALA A 310 -6.40 -27.04 -19.28
C ALA A 310 -7.88 -27.41 -19.44
N ASN A 311 -8.81 -26.45 -19.52
CA ASN A 311 -10.23 -26.69 -19.74
C ASN A 311 -10.55 -27.29 -21.15
N PHE A 312 -9.61 -27.27 -22.09
CA PHE A 312 -9.77 -27.92 -23.40
C PHE A 312 -9.40 -29.41 -23.40
N PHE A 313 -8.79 -29.89 -22.30
CA PHE A 313 -8.30 -31.25 -22.16
C PHE A 313 -9.27 -32.10 -21.32
N PRO A 314 -9.13 -33.45 -21.37
CA PRO A 314 -9.97 -34.35 -20.59
C PRO A 314 -9.81 -34.08 -19.07
N ARG A 315 -10.92 -33.94 -18.37
CA ARG A 315 -10.97 -33.89 -16.92
C ARG A 315 -11.18 -35.29 -16.39
N ILE A 316 -10.27 -35.74 -15.54
CA ILE A 316 -10.32 -37.07 -14.93
C ILE A 316 -10.67 -36.88 -13.46
N THR A 317 -11.80 -37.44 -13.05
CA THR A 317 -12.23 -37.38 -11.64
C THR A 317 -12.36 -38.78 -11.08
N LEU A 318 -12.09 -38.92 -9.79
CA LEU A 318 -12.20 -40.14 -9.03
C LEU A 318 -13.21 -39.96 -7.89
N THR A 319 -14.22 -40.83 -7.91
CA THR A 319 -15.12 -41.02 -6.76
C THR A 319 -14.82 -42.37 -6.14
N ALA A 320 -14.55 -42.41 -4.84
CA ALA A 320 -14.29 -43.64 -4.10
C ALA A 320 -14.95 -43.57 -2.74
N GLY A 321 -15.51 -44.65 -2.26
CA GLY A 321 -16.15 -44.70 -0.98
C GLY A 321 -16.32 -46.10 -0.44
N ILE A 322 -16.48 -46.19 0.87
CA ILE A 322 -16.85 -47.39 1.61
C ILE A 322 -18.02 -47.05 2.50
N GLY A 323 -18.88 -48.03 2.77
CA GLY A 323 -20.04 -47.77 3.65
C GLY A 323 -20.89 -48.99 3.88
N SER A 324 -22.12 -48.73 4.33
CA SER A 324 -23.13 -49.75 4.57
C SER A 324 -24.47 -49.25 4.00
N THR A 325 -25.31 -50.17 3.54
CA THR A 325 -26.65 -49.87 3.06
C THR A 325 -27.66 -50.93 3.48
N SER A 326 -28.84 -50.48 3.88
CA SER A 326 -29.93 -51.42 4.29
C SER A 326 -31.31 -50.84 3.94
N ARG A 327 -32.36 -51.69 4.06
CA ARG A 327 -33.76 -51.27 3.88
C ARG A 327 -34.39 -50.76 5.19
N HIS A 328 -33.83 -51.15 6.35
CA HIS A 328 -34.26 -50.70 7.68
C HIS A 328 -33.07 -50.02 8.39
N LEU A 329 -33.35 -49.00 9.15
CA LEU A 329 -32.32 -48.28 9.87
C LEU A 329 -31.63 -49.15 10.93
N SER A 330 -32.41 -50.11 11.57
CA SER A 330 -31.89 -51.07 12.55
C SER A 330 -30.77 -51.94 12.01
N ASP A 331 -30.84 -52.29 10.71
CA ASP A 331 -30.01 -53.30 10.08
C ASP A 331 -28.81 -52.69 9.35
N LEU A 332 -28.61 -51.34 9.48
CA LEU A 332 -27.64 -50.57 8.68
C LEU A 332 -26.19 -51.05 8.85
N PHE A 333 -25.86 -51.62 10.01
CA PHE A 333 -24.51 -52.09 10.30
C PHE A 333 -24.43 -53.62 10.50
N ASP A 334 -25.45 -54.35 10.07
CA ASP A 334 -25.47 -55.82 10.15
C ASP A 334 -24.51 -56.47 9.16
N ALA A 335 -24.25 -57.76 9.36
CA ALA A 335 -23.42 -58.53 8.45
C ALA A 335 -24.04 -58.59 7.03
N GLY A 336 -23.25 -58.27 6.02
CA GLY A 336 -23.70 -58.28 4.62
C GLY A 336 -24.23 -56.97 4.07
N THR A 337 -24.24 -55.89 4.87
CA THR A 337 -24.67 -54.53 4.41
C THR A 337 -23.54 -53.69 3.85
N GLY A 338 -22.28 -54.13 3.98
CA GLY A 338 -21.11 -53.45 3.50
C GLY A 338 -21.10 -53.18 1.97
N LEU A 339 -20.80 -51.97 1.59
CA LEU A 339 -20.65 -51.59 0.20
C LEU A 339 -19.35 -50.80 0.00
N TRP A 340 -18.80 -50.88 -1.20
CA TRP A 340 -17.72 -49.98 -1.65
C TRP A 340 -18.03 -49.49 -3.07
N THR A 341 -17.51 -48.28 -3.37
CA THR A 341 -17.65 -47.67 -4.69
C THR A 341 -16.28 -47.18 -5.15
N PHE A 342 -15.95 -47.46 -6.39
CA PHE A 342 -14.78 -46.91 -7.08
C PHE A 342 -15.20 -46.59 -8.52
N ALA A 343 -15.33 -45.29 -8.79
CA ALA A 343 -15.88 -44.77 -10.03
C ALA A 343 -14.97 -43.69 -10.62
N PRO A 344 -13.93 -44.07 -11.38
CA PRO A 344 -13.19 -43.13 -12.21
C PRO A 344 -14.08 -42.64 -13.36
N SER A 345 -14.02 -41.32 -13.62
CA SER A 345 -14.76 -40.70 -14.72
C SER A 345 -13.82 -39.85 -15.55
N VAL A 346 -13.95 -39.91 -16.88
CA VAL A 346 -13.22 -39.08 -17.84
C VAL A 346 -14.23 -38.27 -18.62
N SER A 347 -14.14 -36.97 -18.60
CA SER A 347 -15.01 -36.05 -19.35
C SER A 347 -14.17 -35.15 -20.23
N LEU A 348 -14.43 -35.21 -21.55
CA LEU A 348 -13.81 -34.32 -22.54
C LEU A 348 -14.89 -33.42 -23.14
N PRO A 349 -14.81 -32.09 -22.97
CA PRO A 349 -15.76 -31.16 -23.57
C PRO A 349 -15.52 -31.06 -25.10
N ILE A 350 -16.43 -31.62 -25.90
CA ILE A 350 -16.35 -31.55 -27.36
C ILE A 350 -16.95 -30.23 -27.88
N PHE A 351 -18.07 -29.79 -27.30
CA PHE A 351 -18.74 -28.56 -27.67
C PHE A 351 -19.23 -27.83 -26.42
N THR A 352 -18.80 -26.59 -26.24
CA THR A 352 -19.12 -25.75 -25.07
C THR A 352 -19.79 -24.44 -25.46
N GLY A 353 -20.31 -24.32 -26.70
CA GLY A 353 -20.90 -23.06 -27.17
C GLY A 353 -19.93 -21.86 -27.16
N GLY A 354 -18.62 -22.12 -27.25
CA GLY A 354 -17.59 -21.07 -27.20
C GLY A 354 -17.12 -20.68 -25.79
N ALA A 355 -17.66 -21.25 -24.70
CA ALA A 355 -17.33 -20.90 -23.34
C ALA A 355 -15.84 -21.08 -23.02
N ASN A 356 -15.22 -22.22 -23.39
CA ASN A 356 -13.79 -22.43 -23.11
C ASN A 356 -12.90 -21.42 -23.85
N LEU A 357 -13.23 -21.11 -25.11
CA LEU A 357 -12.51 -20.12 -25.91
C LEU A 357 -12.62 -18.71 -25.28
N SER A 358 -13.83 -18.36 -24.85
CA SER A 358 -14.07 -17.08 -24.17
C SER A 358 -13.34 -16.98 -22.82
N THR A 359 -13.30 -18.06 -22.05
CA THR A 359 -12.54 -18.14 -20.79
C THR A 359 -11.04 -17.97 -21.04
N LEU A 360 -10.48 -18.59 -22.07
CA LEU A 360 -9.09 -18.43 -22.46
C LEU A 360 -8.80 -16.99 -22.87
N ARG A 361 -9.62 -16.41 -23.75
CA ARG A 361 -9.48 -15.01 -24.19
C ARG A 361 -9.57 -14.04 -23.02
N GLN A 362 -10.46 -14.29 -22.06
CA GLN A 362 -10.56 -13.49 -20.82
C GLN A 362 -9.28 -13.57 -20.01
N ALA A 363 -8.70 -14.77 -19.80
CA ALA A 363 -7.45 -14.95 -19.08
C ALA A 363 -6.27 -14.26 -19.78
N GLU A 364 -6.18 -14.35 -21.11
CA GLU A 364 -5.15 -13.67 -21.91
C GLU A 364 -5.31 -12.14 -21.87
N ALA A 365 -6.54 -11.63 -21.93
CA ALA A 365 -6.81 -10.20 -21.76
C ALA A 365 -6.44 -9.71 -20.34
N GLN A 366 -6.75 -10.50 -19.32
CA GLN A 366 -6.37 -10.20 -17.93
C GLN A 366 -4.85 -10.15 -17.76
N GLN A 367 -4.11 -11.07 -18.36
CA GLN A 367 -2.65 -11.03 -18.33
C GLN A 367 -2.10 -9.76 -18.99
N LYS A 368 -2.64 -9.31 -20.15
CA LYS A 368 -2.26 -8.05 -20.79
C LYS A 368 -2.57 -6.83 -19.92
N ILE A 369 -3.70 -6.84 -19.20
CA ILE A 369 -4.04 -5.80 -18.21
C ILE A 369 -2.99 -5.78 -17.11
N MET A 370 -2.55 -6.93 -16.62
CA MET A 370 -1.52 -6.98 -15.56
C MET A 370 -0.14 -6.54 -16.07
N VAL A 371 0.21 -6.80 -17.35
CA VAL A 371 1.42 -6.22 -17.97
C VAL A 371 1.36 -4.70 -17.96
N ALA A 372 0.28 -4.10 -18.47
CA ALA A 372 0.12 -2.65 -18.48
C ALA A 372 0.10 -2.05 -17.06
N THR A 373 -0.44 -2.77 -16.08
CA THR A 373 -0.44 -2.36 -14.67
C THR A 373 0.97 -2.39 -14.09
N TYR A 374 1.75 -3.44 -14.36
CA TYR A 374 3.15 -3.54 -13.96
C TYR A 374 3.98 -2.39 -14.57
N GLU A 375 3.87 -2.18 -15.88
CA GLU A 375 4.54 -1.10 -16.59
C GLU A 375 4.20 0.28 -16.01
N LYS A 376 2.91 0.54 -15.74
CA LYS A 376 2.46 1.77 -15.07
C LYS A 376 3.06 1.94 -13.68
N THR A 377 3.16 0.86 -12.90
CA THR A 377 3.76 0.91 -11.56
C THR A 377 5.24 1.28 -11.64
N VAL A 378 5.98 0.71 -12.61
CA VAL A 378 7.39 1.06 -12.86
C VAL A 378 7.53 2.52 -13.30
N GLN A 379 6.67 3.01 -14.20
CA GLN A 379 6.68 4.42 -14.65
C GLN A 379 6.40 5.38 -13.49
N ASN A 380 5.41 5.10 -12.65
CA ASN A 380 5.10 5.91 -11.49
C ASN A 380 6.28 5.95 -10.51
N ALA A 381 6.88 4.81 -10.21
CA ALA A 381 8.04 4.73 -9.33
C ALA A 381 9.25 5.51 -9.89
N PHE A 382 9.47 5.45 -11.22
CA PHE A 382 10.52 6.22 -11.88
C PHE A 382 10.27 7.74 -11.79
N ALA A 383 9.02 8.17 -12.01
CA ALA A 383 8.63 9.57 -11.89
C ALA A 383 8.79 10.07 -10.44
N GLU A 384 8.32 9.32 -9.44
CA GLU A 384 8.48 9.66 -8.02
C GLU A 384 9.94 9.86 -7.62
N VAL A 385 10.83 8.94 -8.03
CA VAL A 385 12.26 9.08 -7.74
C VAL A 385 12.87 10.26 -8.49
N SER A 386 12.49 10.48 -9.76
CA SER A 386 12.98 11.61 -10.54
C SER A 386 12.57 12.96 -9.93
N ASP A 387 11.32 13.08 -9.48
CA ASP A 387 10.80 14.28 -8.82
C ASP A 387 11.48 14.52 -7.47
N ALA A 388 11.72 13.46 -6.69
CA ALA A 388 12.47 13.56 -5.43
C ALA A 388 13.91 14.02 -5.66
N LEU A 389 14.61 13.46 -6.66
CA LEU A 389 15.97 13.87 -7.03
C LEU A 389 16.02 15.33 -7.49
N ALA A 390 15.05 15.79 -8.29
CA ALA A 390 14.96 17.20 -8.73
C ALA A 390 14.73 18.14 -7.54
N THR A 391 13.88 17.73 -6.60
CA THR A 391 13.63 18.50 -5.37
C THR A 391 14.90 18.61 -4.54
N VAL A 392 15.57 17.51 -4.25
CA VAL A 392 16.81 17.49 -3.47
C VAL A 392 17.91 18.32 -4.16
N GLY A 393 18.05 18.23 -5.49
CA GLY A 393 19.05 18.98 -6.25
C GLY A 393 18.79 20.50 -6.33
N THR A 394 17.62 20.98 -5.90
CA THR A 394 17.26 22.40 -5.99
C THR A 394 16.97 23.04 -4.65
N VAL A 395 16.41 22.28 -3.69
CA VAL A 395 15.89 22.82 -2.43
C VAL A 395 16.97 23.46 -1.56
N ASN A 396 18.19 22.94 -1.55
CA ASN A 396 19.29 23.51 -0.78
C ASN A 396 19.65 24.93 -1.27
N ARG A 397 19.66 25.15 -2.59
CA ARG A 397 19.89 26.47 -3.19
C ARG A 397 18.74 27.43 -2.88
N GLN A 398 17.50 26.92 -2.91
CA GLN A 398 16.32 27.69 -2.54
C GLN A 398 16.37 28.11 -1.07
N CYS A 399 16.67 27.20 -0.16
CA CYS A 399 16.79 27.49 1.28
C CYS A 399 17.91 28.53 1.55
N ALA A 400 19.06 28.39 0.89
CA ALA A 400 20.15 29.38 1.02
C ALA A 400 19.71 30.78 0.59
N ALA A 401 19.09 30.92 -0.59
CA ALA A 401 18.58 32.19 -1.09
C ALA A 401 17.50 32.80 -0.18
N LEU A 402 16.60 31.98 0.35
CA LEU A 402 15.56 32.43 1.27
C LEU A 402 16.13 32.83 2.63
N LYS A 403 17.20 32.18 3.10
CA LYS A 403 17.92 32.59 4.32
C LYS A 403 18.58 33.95 4.15
N ASP A 404 19.20 34.20 3.00
CA ASP A 404 19.76 35.51 2.66
C ASP A 404 18.67 36.59 2.60
N LEU A 405 17.50 36.25 2.04
CA LEU A 405 16.33 37.15 2.01
C LEU A 405 15.85 37.47 3.44
N VAL A 406 15.78 36.48 4.36
CA VAL A 406 15.45 36.70 5.76
C VAL A 406 16.43 37.69 6.39
N ASN A 407 17.74 37.46 6.27
CA ASN A 407 18.78 38.33 6.83
C ASN A 407 18.67 39.77 6.31
N ALA A 408 18.44 39.94 5.01
CA ALA A 408 18.28 41.24 4.38
C ALA A 408 17.02 41.97 4.85
N THR A 409 15.87 41.29 4.93
CA THR A 409 14.60 41.88 5.36
C THR A 409 14.59 42.19 6.86
N GLU A 410 15.20 41.36 7.72
CA GLU A 410 15.40 41.66 9.15
C GLU A 410 16.26 42.91 9.33
N THR A 411 17.32 43.06 8.54
CA THR A 411 18.17 44.26 8.60
C THR A 411 17.39 45.48 8.11
N ALA A 412 16.65 45.38 7.01
CA ALA A 412 15.80 46.47 6.52
C ALA A 412 14.75 46.91 7.55
N TYR A 413 14.08 45.96 8.20
CA TYR A 413 13.10 46.24 9.25
C TYR A 413 13.74 46.94 10.42
N ARG A 414 14.88 46.47 10.93
CA ARG A 414 15.61 47.12 12.03
C ARG A 414 16.03 48.55 11.69
N LEU A 415 16.51 48.78 10.48
CA LEU A 415 16.88 50.10 10.00
C LEU A 415 15.68 51.02 9.83
N SER A 416 14.57 50.57 9.28
CA SER A 416 13.33 51.33 9.15
C SER A 416 12.77 51.77 10.50
N GLN A 417 12.79 50.87 11.51
CA GLN A 417 12.43 51.21 12.88
C GLN A 417 13.33 52.32 13.49
N SER A 418 14.65 52.21 13.27
CA SER A 418 15.59 53.24 13.75
C SER A 418 15.37 54.59 13.09
N ARG A 419 15.16 54.62 11.79
CA ARG A 419 14.90 55.84 11.01
C ARG A 419 13.58 56.51 11.42
N TYR A 420 12.52 55.70 11.60
CA TYR A 420 11.23 56.17 12.12
C TYR A 420 11.37 56.80 13.51
N LYS A 421 12.06 56.14 14.45
CA LYS A 421 12.32 56.66 15.80
C LYS A 421 13.07 57.99 15.81
N ASN A 422 13.89 58.24 14.77
CA ASN A 422 14.62 59.49 14.59
C ASN A 422 13.89 60.54 13.71
N GLY A 423 12.62 60.28 13.34
CA GLY A 423 11.79 61.18 12.54
C GLY A 423 12.21 61.31 11.08
N LEU A 424 13.03 60.36 10.54
CA LEU A 424 13.55 60.40 9.18
C LEU A 424 12.61 59.76 8.16
N ASP A 425 11.80 58.80 8.58
CA ASP A 425 10.86 58.07 7.70
C ASP A 425 9.48 58.01 8.34
N GLY A 426 8.44 57.83 7.53
CA GLY A 426 7.08 57.61 7.99
C GLY A 426 6.83 56.18 8.49
N PHE A 427 5.81 56.02 9.34
CA PHE A 427 5.45 54.72 9.94
C PHE A 427 5.11 53.65 8.90
N LEU A 428 4.57 54.04 7.72
CA LEU A 428 4.25 53.12 6.65
C LEU A 428 5.47 52.33 6.17
N THR A 429 6.66 52.94 6.15
CA THR A 429 7.92 52.24 5.77
C THR A 429 8.25 51.12 6.77
N VAL A 430 8.00 51.33 8.05
CA VAL A 430 8.19 50.32 9.10
C VAL A 430 7.23 49.14 8.88
N LEU A 431 5.96 49.43 8.65
CA LEU A 431 4.93 48.43 8.41
C LEU A 431 5.24 47.56 7.18
N GLU A 432 5.69 48.20 6.08
CA GLU A 432 6.03 47.50 4.86
C GLU A 432 7.25 46.60 5.04
N SER A 433 8.31 47.11 5.68
CA SER A 433 9.52 46.35 5.99
C SER A 433 9.21 45.14 6.90
N GLN A 434 8.34 45.32 7.89
CA GLN A 434 7.92 44.25 8.78
C GLN A 434 7.13 43.18 8.05
N ARG A 435 6.19 43.58 7.16
CA ARG A 435 5.42 42.65 6.32
C ARG A 435 6.34 41.80 5.46
N GLN A 436 7.36 42.44 4.83
CA GLN A 436 8.34 41.75 4.00
C GLN A 436 9.19 40.77 4.82
N MET A 437 9.61 41.14 6.01
CA MET A 437 10.37 40.28 6.93
C MET A 437 9.55 39.03 7.32
N VAL A 438 8.31 39.22 7.79
CA VAL A 438 7.44 38.10 8.17
C VAL A 438 7.15 37.18 7.00
N ALA A 439 6.93 37.72 5.79
CA ALA A 439 6.76 36.93 4.59
C ALA A 439 8.02 36.12 4.25
N ALA A 440 9.21 36.72 4.33
CA ALA A 440 10.47 36.04 4.08
C ALA A 440 10.71 34.90 5.08
N GLN A 441 10.48 35.13 6.37
CA GLN A 441 10.59 34.11 7.43
C GLN A 441 9.59 32.96 7.21
N THR A 442 8.34 33.25 6.85
CA THR A 442 7.31 32.25 6.54
C THR A 442 7.72 31.39 5.34
N ASN A 443 8.23 32.01 4.27
CA ASN A 443 8.72 31.30 3.08
C ASN A 443 9.93 30.40 3.39
N TYR A 444 10.85 30.89 4.24
CA TYR A 444 12.01 30.09 4.66
C TYR A 444 11.60 28.88 5.47
N ILE A 445 10.68 29.00 6.46
CA ILE A 445 10.17 27.87 7.24
C ILE A 445 9.50 26.85 6.31
N SER A 446 8.71 27.31 5.32
CA SER A 446 8.05 26.43 4.34
C SER A 446 9.08 25.68 3.50
N ALA A 447 10.11 26.36 2.98
CA ALA A 447 11.14 25.73 2.16
C ALA A 447 11.98 24.73 2.96
N GLU A 448 12.32 25.06 4.22
CA GLU A 448 13.04 24.17 5.12
C GLU A 448 12.22 22.93 5.48
N SER A 449 10.91 23.08 5.73
CA SER A 449 10.00 21.95 5.93
C SER A 449 9.95 21.05 4.69
N ASN A 450 9.87 21.63 3.50
CA ASN A 450 9.89 20.87 2.25
C ASN A 450 11.23 20.14 2.05
N ARG A 451 12.35 20.79 2.36
CA ARG A 451 13.70 20.18 2.30
C ARG A 451 13.83 18.94 3.19
N LEU A 452 13.20 18.98 4.35
CA LEU A 452 13.23 17.87 5.29
C LEU A 452 12.27 16.74 4.93
N SER A 453 11.20 17.04 4.17
CA SER A 453 10.15 16.09 3.80
C SER A 453 10.42 15.38 2.46
N SER A 454 11.32 15.92 1.64
CA SER A 454 11.72 15.36 0.34
C SER A 454 12.89 14.40 0.45
#